data_e2cc7307cc51f29f00d794537a0f5db8
#
_entry.id   e2cc7307cc51f29f00d794537a0f5db8
#
_cell.length_a   1.000
_cell.length_b   1.000
_cell.length_c   1.000
_cell.angle_alpha   90.00
_cell.angle_beta   90.00
_cell.angle_gamma   90.00
#
_symmetry.space_group_name_H-M   'P 1'
#
loop_
_entity.id
_entity.type
_entity.pdbx_description
1 polymer ?
#
loop_
_entity_poly.entity_id
_entity_poly.type
_entity_poly.pdbx_seq_one_letter_code
_entity_poly.pdbx_strand_id
1 'polypeptide(L)'
;MRKMMQRFAEARIIIPAPQNGRDEIAQADAEAAIREAFGGFTRIEGFGSWMADDGTIYREPVYVYDIAAPLLMGAGEDAGREWAGAMTALRRIAAQIARDMAQECVYLRSPAGRVHFVKPDGTDYYQDVEPHPFPRVSG
;
A
#
# COMPACT_ATOMS: atom_id res chain seq x y z
N MET A 1 13.36 1.09 -34.50
CA MET A 1 12.47 0.73 -33.42
C MET A 1 12.67 1.69 -32.25
N ARG A 2 11.64 2.41 -31.84
CA ARG A 2 11.75 3.32 -30.71
C ARG A 2 11.79 2.52 -29.43
N LYS A 3 12.85 2.70 -28.66
CA LYS A 3 12.84 2.25 -27.27
C LYS A 3 11.93 3.17 -26.48
N MET A 4 10.87 2.61 -25.91
CA MET A 4 10.09 3.34 -24.92
C MET A 4 10.93 3.48 -23.66
N MET A 5 11.17 4.72 -23.23
CA MET A 5 11.82 4.95 -21.96
C MET A 5 10.82 4.65 -20.84
N GLN A 6 11.13 3.62 -20.07
CA GLN A 6 10.36 3.27 -18.90
C GLN A 6 10.91 4.05 -17.71
N ARG A 7 10.06 4.79 -17.04
CA ARG A 7 10.37 5.45 -15.77
C ARG A 7 9.64 4.76 -14.64
N PHE A 8 10.17 4.93 -13.46
CA PHE A 8 9.58 4.36 -12.24
C PHE A 8 9.27 5.46 -11.25
N ALA A 9 8.18 5.28 -10.52
CA ALA A 9 7.86 6.07 -9.36
C ALA A 9 7.70 5.13 -8.16
N GLU A 10 7.94 5.65 -6.98
CA GLU A 10 7.91 4.83 -5.78
C GLU A 10 6.51 4.80 -5.18
N ALA A 11 6.01 3.60 -4.97
CA ALA A 11 4.85 3.33 -4.14
C ALA A 11 5.30 2.73 -2.81
N ARG A 12 4.45 2.82 -1.78
CA ARG A 12 4.77 2.30 -0.45
C ARG A 12 3.55 1.65 0.17
N ILE A 13 3.73 0.46 0.74
CA ILE A 13 2.72 -0.20 1.56
C ILE A 13 3.34 -0.43 2.94
N ILE A 14 2.59 -0.11 3.98
CA ILE A 14 3.02 -0.35 5.36
C ILE A 14 2.05 -1.32 6.01
N ILE A 15 2.58 -2.40 6.58
CA ILE A 15 1.80 -3.42 7.27
C ILE A 15 2.34 -3.63 8.68
N PRO A 16 1.52 -4.12 9.61
CA PRO A 16 2.04 -4.57 10.90
C PRO A 16 3.05 -5.70 10.71
N ALA A 17 4.09 -5.74 11.51
CA ALA A 17 5.00 -6.88 11.51
C ALA A 17 4.24 -8.14 11.94
N PRO A 18 4.50 -9.31 11.32
CA PRO A 18 3.80 -10.53 11.66
C PRO A 18 4.02 -10.92 13.14
N GLN A 19 2.94 -11.30 13.81
CA GLN A 19 2.98 -11.71 15.22
C GLN A 19 2.55 -13.16 15.43
N ASN A 20 2.05 -13.82 14.40
CA ASN A 20 1.57 -15.20 14.46
C ASN A 20 1.69 -15.85 13.09
N GLY A 21 1.39 -17.15 13.02
CA GLY A 21 1.52 -17.92 11.77
C GLY A 21 0.58 -17.42 10.66
N ARG A 22 -0.61 -16.93 11.00
CA ARG A 22 -1.54 -16.35 10.02
C ARG A 22 -0.94 -15.12 9.38
N ASP A 23 -0.35 -14.24 10.18
CA ASP A 23 0.28 -13.01 9.69
C ASP A 23 1.51 -13.32 8.83
N GLU A 24 2.28 -14.35 9.19
CA GLU A 24 3.43 -14.79 8.41
C GLU A 24 3.02 -15.27 7.02
N ILE A 25 1.92 -16.02 6.94
CA ILE A 25 1.37 -16.48 5.66
C ILE A 25 0.87 -15.27 4.85
N ALA A 26 0.15 -14.34 5.48
CA ALA A 26 -0.33 -13.13 4.83
C ALA A 26 0.83 -12.28 4.28
N GLN A 27 1.91 -12.15 5.04
CA GLN A 27 3.12 -11.45 4.60
C GLN A 27 3.75 -12.14 3.39
N ALA A 28 3.92 -13.45 3.44
CA ALA A 28 4.51 -14.22 2.33
C ALA A 28 3.66 -14.08 1.06
N ASP A 29 2.35 -14.14 1.18
CA ASP A 29 1.42 -13.98 0.06
C ASP A 29 1.51 -12.56 -0.51
N ALA A 30 1.60 -11.54 0.34
CA ALA A 30 1.75 -10.15 -0.09
C ALA A 30 3.07 -9.94 -0.85
N GLU A 31 4.16 -10.49 -0.33
CA GLU A 31 5.47 -10.38 -0.99
C GLU A 31 5.47 -11.07 -2.35
N ALA A 32 4.84 -12.25 -2.45
CA ALA A 32 4.70 -12.93 -3.73
C ALA A 32 3.88 -12.13 -4.73
N ALA A 33 2.78 -11.52 -4.27
CA ALA A 33 1.92 -10.69 -5.12
C ALA A 33 2.65 -9.43 -5.62
N ILE A 34 3.44 -8.79 -4.76
CA ILE A 34 4.24 -7.62 -5.14
C ILE A 34 5.29 -8.03 -6.19
N ARG A 35 6.01 -9.13 -5.97
CA ARG A 35 7.00 -9.61 -6.95
C ARG A 35 6.36 -9.93 -8.28
N GLU A 36 5.20 -10.56 -8.28
CA GLU A 36 4.50 -10.91 -9.51
C GLU A 36 4.05 -9.67 -10.28
N ALA A 37 3.50 -8.67 -9.57
CA ALA A 37 2.97 -7.48 -10.22
C ALA A 37 4.04 -6.46 -10.62
N PHE A 38 5.10 -6.32 -9.83
CA PHE A 38 6.08 -5.23 -9.96
C PHE A 38 7.54 -5.71 -10.10
N GLY A 39 7.79 -6.99 -10.01
CA GLY A 39 9.13 -7.55 -10.15
C GLY A 39 9.93 -7.61 -8.86
N GLY A 40 9.59 -6.85 -7.86
CA GLY A 40 10.29 -6.85 -6.59
C GLY A 40 9.89 -5.73 -5.66
N PHE A 41 10.56 -5.67 -4.53
CA PHE A 41 10.34 -4.64 -3.50
C PHE A 41 11.59 -4.51 -2.62
N THR A 42 11.67 -3.42 -1.88
CA THR A 42 12.57 -3.28 -0.74
C THR A 42 11.74 -3.29 0.52
N ARG A 43 12.07 -4.18 1.46
CA ARG A 43 11.41 -4.22 2.76
C ARG A 43 12.30 -3.58 3.81
N ILE A 44 11.72 -2.65 4.56
CA ILE A 44 12.38 -1.97 5.66
C ILE A 44 11.58 -2.28 6.93
N GLU A 45 12.24 -2.71 7.98
CA GLU A 45 11.62 -2.85 9.28
C GLU A 45 11.57 -1.49 9.95
N GLY A 46 10.39 -1.10 10.40
CA GLY A 46 10.17 0.19 11.00
C GLY A 46 9.34 0.09 12.26
N PHE A 47 8.93 1.25 12.73
CA PHE A 47 8.14 1.36 13.95
C PHE A 47 7.03 2.38 13.73
N GLY A 48 5.79 1.99 14.01
CA GLY A 48 4.64 2.86 13.89
C GLY A 48 4.15 3.30 15.26
N SER A 49 3.69 4.53 15.34
CA SER A 49 3.04 5.05 16.55
C SER A 49 1.88 5.94 16.16
N TRP A 50 0.74 5.72 16.77
CA TRP A 50 -0.45 6.53 16.52
C TRP A 50 -1.31 6.62 17.77
N MET A 51 -2.17 7.64 17.79
CA MET A 51 -3.05 7.89 18.90
C MET A 51 -4.49 7.59 18.54
N ALA A 52 -5.18 6.80 19.37
CA ALA A 52 -6.59 6.55 19.23
C ALA A 52 -7.42 7.75 19.72
N ASP A 53 -8.74 7.69 19.46
CA ASP A 53 -9.67 8.77 19.82
C ASP A 53 -9.71 9.05 21.33
N ASP A 54 -9.47 8.02 22.14
CA ASP A 54 -9.47 8.12 23.60
C ASP A 54 -8.12 8.60 24.18
N GLY A 55 -7.15 8.94 23.31
CA GLY A 55 -5.82 9.35 23.73
C GLY A 55 -4.83 8.22 23.95
N THR A 56 -5.25 6.97 23.78
CA THR A 56 -4.34 5.82 23.89
C THR A 56 -3.30 5.87 22.77
N ILE A 57 -2.03 5.72 23.14
CA ILE A 57 -0.94 5.67 22.17
C ILE A 57 -0.61 4.20 21.87
N TYR A 58 -0.69 3.85 20.60
CA TYR A 58 -0.30 2.54 20.11
C TYR A 58 1.09 2.63 19.49
N ARG A 59 1.89 1.61 19.73
CA ARG A 59 3.23 1.46 19.14
C ARG A 59 3.37 0.03 18.67
N GLU A 60 3.83 -0.14 17.44
CA GLU A 60 4.06 -1.48 16.93
C GLU A 60 5.18 -1.50 15.90
N PRO A 61 5.89 -2.61 15.80
CA PRO A 61 6.79 -2.82 14.67
C PRO A 61 5.98 -2.96 13.39
N VAL A 62 6.51 -2.38 12.32
CA VAL A 62 5.88 -2.44 10.99
C VAL A 62 6.88 -2.87 9.95
N TYR A 63 6.39 -3.42 8.85
CA TYR A 63 7.15 -3.65 7.64
C TYR A 63 6.74 -2.62 6.59
N VAL A 64 7.73 -1.95 6.03
CA VAL A 64 7.55 -0.94 5.00
C VAL A 64 8.05 -1.53 3.69
N TYR A 65 7.16 -1.62 2.70
CA TYR A 65 7.50 -2.09 1.37
C TYR A 65 7.58 -0.91 0.43
N ASP A 66 8.79 -0.65 -0.09
CA ASP A 66 9.00 0.30 -1.15
C ASP A 66 9.02 -0.43 -2.49
N ILE A 67 8.19 0.03 -3.42
CA ILE A 67 7.88 -0.66 -4.68
C ILE A 67 8.14 0.32 -5.82
N ALA A 68 9.02 -0.06 -6.75
CA ALA A 68 9.21 0.71 -7.98
C ALA A 68 8.08 0.36 -8.95
N ALA A 69 7.12 1.26 -9.12
CA ALA A 69 6.00 1.07 -10.03
C ALA A 69 6.34 1.71 -11.38
N PRO A 70 6.16 0.99 -12.50
CA PRO A 70 6.48 1.54 -13.81
C PRO A 70 5.51 2.66 -14.19
N LEU A 71 6.08 3.72 -14.75
CA LEU A 71 5.34 4.80 -15.37
C LEU A 71 5.64 4.80 -16.85
N LEU A 72 4.61 4.72 -17.68
CA LEU A 72 4.79 4.96 -19.11
C LEU A 72 4.85 6.47 -19.33
N MET A 73 6.01 6.92 -19.76
CA MET A 73 6.21 8.30 -20.17
C MET A 73 5.95 8.42 -21.67
N GLY A 74 4.71 8.12 -22.04
CA GLY A 74 4.22 8.44 -23.37
C GLY A 74 3.13 9.49 -23.23
N ALA A 75 3.02 10.39 -24.20
CA ALA A 75 1.88 11.29 -24.23
C ALA A 75 0.61 10.47 -24.44
N GLY A 76 -0.42 10.70 -23.64
CA GLY A 76 -1.77 10.27 -23.95
C GLY A 76 -2.30 9.08 -23.17
N GLU A 77 -3.22 8.35 -23.81
CA GLU A 77 -4.06 7.34 -23.16
C GLU A 77 -3.29 6.15 -22.58
N ASP A 78 -2.15 5.78 -23.17
CA ASP A 78 -1.38 4.62 -22.74
C ASP A 78 -0.70 4.85 -21.38
N ALA A 79 -0.22 6.06 -21.11
CA ALA A 79 0.33 6.42 -19.81
C ALA A 79 -0.74 6.34 -18.71
N GLY A 80 -1.97 6.76 -19.01
CA GLY A 80 -3.09 6.67 -18.09
C GLY A 80 -3.48 5.23 -17.78
N ARG A 81 -3.44 4.34 -18.77
CA ARG A 81 -3.79 2.93 -18.56
C ARG A 81 -2.79 2.18 -17.70
N GLU A 82 -1.49 2.37 -17.95
CA GLU A 82 -0.45 1.75 -17.11
C GLU A 82 -0.54 2.27 -15.67
N TRP A 83 -0.76 3.58 -15.52
CA TRP A 83 -0.96 4.18 -14.21
C TRP A 83 -2.16 3.55 -13.48
N ALA A 84 -3.30 3.45 -14.16
CA ALA A 84 -4.50 2.84 -13.59
C ALA A 84 -4.29 1.37 -13.25
N GLY A 85 -3.57 0.64 -14.10
CA GLY A 85 -3.21 -0.76 -13.87
C GLY A 85 -2.34 -0.94 -12.62
N ALA A 86 -1.32 -0.09 -12.45
CA ALA A 86 -0.46 -0.11 -11.26
C ALA A 86 -1.28 0.18 -9.99
N MET A 87 -2.13 1.20 -10.02
CA MET A 87 -2.99 1.52 -8.87
C MET A 87 -3.98 0.41 -8.55
N THR A 88 -4.54 -0.23 -9.57
CA THR A 88 -5.44 -1.37 -9.36
C THR A 88 -4.71 -2.51 -8.67
N ALA A 89 -3.49 -2.83 -9.11
CA ALA A 89 -2.68 -3.89 -8.49
C ALA A 89 -2.31 -3.54 -7.04
N LEU A 90 -1.85 -2.32 -6.79
CA LEU A 90 -1.47 -1.87 -5.44
C LEU A 90 -2.67 -1.90 -4.49
N ARG A 91 -3.81 -1.43 -4.94
CA ARG A 91 -5.03 -1.41 -4.13
C ARG A 91 -5.52 -2.81 -3.81
N ARG A 92 -5.45 -3.71 -4.78
CA ARG A 92 -5.80 -5.12 -4.58
C ARG A 92 -4.90 -5.79 -3.55
N ILE A 93 -3.60 -5.55 -3.63
CA ILE A 93 -2.62 -6.10 -2.68
C ILE A 93 -2.88 -5.56 -1.27
N ALA A 94 -3.06 -4.25 -1.13
CA ALA A 94 -3.35 -3.63 0.16
C ALA A 94 -4.65 -4.15 0.77
N ALA A 95 -5.71 -4.30 -0.02
CA ALA A 95 -6.99 -4.84 0.43
C ALA A 95 -6.86 -6.30 0.89
N GLN A 96 -6.09 -7.11 0.16
CA GLN A 96 -5.85 -8.50 0.54
C GLN A 96 -5.11 -8.59 1.87
N ILE A 97 -4.11 -7.75 2.08
CA ILE A 97 -3.38 -7.68 3.36
C ILE A 97 -4.36 -7.29 4.49
N ALA A 98 -5.20 -6.30 4.25
CA ALA A 98 -6.19 -5.87 5.24
C ALA A 98 -7.12 -7.02 5.65
N ARG A 99 -7.57 -7.82 4.69
CA ARG A 99 -8.39 -9.01 4.98
C ARG A 99 -7.61 -10.06 5.75
N ASP A 100 -6.44 -10.41 5.26
CA ASP A 100 -5.68 -11.55 5.79
C ASP A 100 -5.09 -11.27 7.18
N MET A 101 -4.76 -10.02 7.45
CA MET A 101 -4.22 -9.59 8.76
C MET A 101 -5.29 -8.96 9.67
N ALA A 102 -6.55 -9.00 9.28
CA ALA A 102 -7.68 -8.45 10.03
C ALA A 102 -7.47 -6.97 10.41
N GLN A 103 -7.01 -6.16 9.46
CA GLN A 103 -6.83 -4.73 9.65
C GLN A 103 -8.04 -3.96 9.14
N GLU A 104 -8.39 -2.86 9.79
CA GLU A 104 -9.44 -1.96 9.29
C GLU A 104 -9.02 -1.32 7.96
N CYS A 105 -7.75 -0.96 7.86
CA CYS A 105 -7.19 -0.42 6.63
C CYS A 105 -5.68 -0.63 6.60
N VAL A 106 -5.11 -0.49 5.41
CA VAL A 106 -3.67 -0.60 5.17
C VAL A 106 -3.20 0.67 4.48
N TYR A 107 -2.11 1.24 4.97
CA TYR A 107 -1.48 2.41 4.37
C TYR A 107 -0.93 2.08 3.00
N LEU A 108 -1.30 2.87 2.02
CA LEU A 108 -0.79 2.82 0.66
C LEU A 108 -0.43 4.21 0.18
N ARG A 109 0.84 4.45 -0.11
CA ARG A 109 1.26 5.64 -0.84
C ARG A 109 1.34 5.30 -2.32
N SER A 110 0.56 6.00 -3.12
CA SER A 110 0.55 5.79 -4.56
C SER A 110 1.84 6.33 -5.21
N PRO A 111 2.15 5.88 -6.43
CA PRO A 111 3.28 6.46 -7.17
C PRO A 111 3.15 7.96 -7.42
N ALA A 112 1.93 8.52 -7.39
CA ALA A 112 1.69 9.96 -7.47
C ALA A 112 1.95 10.68 -6.14
N GLY A 113 2.28 9.95 -5.08
CA GLY A 113 2.57 10.53 -3.77
C GLY A 113 1.34 10.78 -2.90
N ARG A 114 0.18 10.23 -3.26
CA ARG A 114 -1.04 10.32 -2.46
C ARG A 114 -1.12 9.17 -1.48
N VAL A 115 -1.54 9.47 -0.26
CA VAL A 115 -1.72 8.46 0.77
C VAL A 115 -3.17 8.00 0.80
N HIS A 116 -3.36 6.69 0.79
CA HIS A 116 -4.64 6.02 0.88
C HIS A 116 -4.63 5.09 2.09
N PHE A 117 -5.76 4.96 2.75
CA PHE A 117 -5.97 3.94 3.78
C PHE A 117 -6.98 2.95 3.22
N VAL A 118 -6.48 1.85 2.69
CA VAL A 118 -7.27 0.89 1.88
C VAL A 118 -7.94 -0.10 2.81
N LYS A 119 -9.28 -0.16 2.72
CA LYS A 119 -10.08 -1.11 3.48
C LYS A 119 -10.05 -2.50 2.85
N PRO A 120 -10.48 -3.53 3.60
CA PRO A 120 -10.56 -4.90 3.06
C PRO A 120 -11.36 -5.05 1.76
N ASP A 121 -12.31 -4.15 1.50
CA ASP A 121 -13.10 -4.15 0.26
C ASP A 121 -12.44 -3.39 -0.89
N GLY A 122 -11.26 -2.82 -0.67
CA GLY A 122 -10.50 -2.08 -1.68
C GLY A 122 -10.84 -0.60 -1.78
N THR A 123 -11.80 -0.10 -1.02
CA THR A 123 -12.14 1.32 -0.98
C THR A 123 -11.35 2.07 0.09
N ASP A 124 -11.37 3.39 0.02
CA ASP A 124 -10.62 4.22 0.98
C ASP A 124 -11.41 4.42 2.27
N TYR A 125 -10.72 4.32 3.42
CA TYR A 125 -11.33 4.43 4.74
C TYR A 125 -12.02 5.77 4.97
N TYR A 126 -11.45 6.86 4.43
CA TYR A 126 -11.97 8.21 4.61
C TYR A 126 -12.77 8.75 3.42
N GLN A 127 -13.24 7.86 2.55
CA GLN A 127 -13.83 8.26 1.28
C GLN A 127 -15.06 9.17 1.41
N ASP A 128 -15.94 8.90 2.38
CA ASP A 128 -17.22 9.59 2.51
C ASP A 128 -17.38 10.27 3.88
N VAL A 129 -16.28 10.62 4.52
CA VAL A 129 -16.31 11.31 5.81
C VAL A 129 -15.78 12.72 5.69
N GLU A 130 -16.13 13.56 6.66
CA GLU A 130 -15.62 14.92 6.69
C GLU A 130 -14.10 14.96 6.80
N PRO A 131 -13.43 15.99 6.24
CA PRO A 131 -11.98 16.10 6.32
C PRO A 131 -11.50 16.02 7.76
N HIS A 132 -10.50 15.17 7.98
CA HIS A 132 -9.86 14.98 9.26
C HIS A 132 -8.42 15.46 9.17
N PRO A 133 -7.93 16.24 10.16
CA PRO A 133 -6.56 16.77 10.07
C PRO A 133 -5.50 15.68 10.06
N PHE A 134 -5.77 14.55 10.73
CA PHE A 134 -4.83 13.43 10.76
C PHE A 134 -5.58 12.13 10.52
N PRO A 135 -5.14 11.32 9.51
CA PRO A 135 -5.69 9.99 9.32
C PRO A 135 -5.44 9.13 10.56
N ARG A 136 -6.44 8.32 10.93
CA ARG A 136 -6.33 7.40 12.06
C ARG A 136 -6.35 5.98 11.55
N VAL A 137 -5.32 5.26 11.90
CA VAL A 137 -5.20 3.83 11.60
C VAL A 137 -5.42 3.09 12.89
N SER A 138 -6.45 2.24 12.96
CA SER A 138 -6.62 1.38 14.12
C SER A 138 -5.81 0.11 13.93
N GLY A 139 -5.01 -0.16 14.91
CA GLY A 139 -4.17 -1.35 14.94
C GLY A 139 -4.95 -2.61 15.33
#